data_91d36ee95b05b0810974b8d6f4cf7425
#
_entry.id   91d36ee95b05b0810974b8d6f4cf7425
#
_cell.length_a   1.000
_cell.length_b   1.000
_cell.length_c   1.000
_cell.angle_alpha   90.00
_cell.angle_beta   90.00
_cell.angle_gamma   90.00
#
_symmetry.space_group_name_H-M   'P 1'
#
loop_
_entity.id
_entity.type
_entity.pdbx_description
1 polymer ?
#
loop_
_entity_poly.entity_id
_entity_poly.type
_entity_poly.pdbx_seq_one_letter_code
_entity_poly.pdbx_strand_id
1 'polypeptide(L)'
;MANSEAKAGPAGGKRGGEAGKSKKDAPLQNTVAEWTKSIAIAALLFFFLRSFLVQTFVITSGSMEETLLVGDMLMVNRASIGSHIPFTDVRIPGYSTPKRGDVLVFDPPHEETLKLVKRLVGMPGDTLSMKNRALYVNDEALDEPYLKHSDVADEMHPWMVWQTEFLLP
;
A
#
# COMPACT_ATOMS: atom_id res chain seq x y z
N MET A 1 -12.65 78.64 61.92
CA MET A 1 -12.88 77.82 63.12
C MET A 1 -12.51 76.41 62.75
N ALA A 2 -11.48 75.96 63.31
CA ALA A 2 -11.20 74.73 64.00
C ALA A 2 -11.09 73.50 63.10
N ASN A 3 -9.89 73.06 62.93
CA ASN A 3 -9.20 72.01 63.71
C ASN A 3 -9.69 70.63 63.35
N SER A 4 -8.95 69.67 63.05
CA SER A 4 -7.87 69.05 63.78
C SER A 4 -7.43 67.79 62.98
N GLU A 5 -6.16 67.63 62.77
CA GLU A 5 -5.33 66.53 63.20
C GLU A 5 -5.80 65.06 62.87
N ALA A 6 -5.03 64.36 62.22
CA ALA A 6 -3.85 63.58 62.48
C ALA A 6 -4.10 62.11 62.09
N LYS A 7 -3.26 61.48 61.47
CA LYS A 7 -2.28 60.57 61.98
C LYS A 7 -1.95 59.43 60.93
N ALA A 8 -0.69 59.32 60.82
CA ALA A 8 0.03 58.39 60.01
C ALA A 8 -0.30 56.91 60.25
N GLY A 9 -0.02 56.08 59.24
CA GLY A 9 0.24 54.68 59.41
C GLY A 9 0.70 54.05 58.11
N PRO A 10 1.90 53.51 58.04
CA PRO A 10 2.41 52.87 56.81
C PRO A 10 2.01 51.45 56.81
N ALA A 11 1.40 50.95 55.73
CA ALA A 11 1.26 49.52 55.48
C ALA A 11 1.94 49.21 54.19
N GLY A 12 3.04 48.52 54.33
CA GLY A 12 3.84 47.98 53.26
C GLY A 12 3.09 46.94 52.42
N GLY A 13 2.86 47.28 51.20
CA GLY A 13 2.41 46.34 50.19
C GLY A 13 3.60 45.53 49.71
N LYS A 14 3.69 44.30 50.13
CA LYS A 14 4.61 43.30 49.54
C LYS A 14 4.18 43.08 48.12
N ARG A 15 4.91 43.63 47.18
CA ARG A 15 4.89 43.17 45.77
C ARG A 15 5.53 41.77 45.72
N GLY A 16 4.70 40.76 45.67
CA GLY A 16 5.12 39.41 45.33
C GLY A 16 5.70 39.41 43.93
N GLY A 17 7.01 39.33 43.85
CA GLY A 17 7.69 39.06 42.60
C GLY A 17 7.28 37.66 42.13
N GLU A 18 6.51 37.55 41.07
CA GLU A 18 6.40 36.34 40.28
C GLU A 18 7.80 36.07 39.69
N ALA A 19 8.49 35.16 40.34
CA ALA A 19 9.70 34.60 39.81
C ALA A 19 9.32 33.88 38.50
N GLY A 20 9.66 34.53 37.40
CA GLY A 20 9.63 33.88 36.09
C GLY A 20 10.40 32.59 36.20
N LYS A 21 9.71 31.47 36.04
CA LYS A 21 10.33 30.16 35.84
C LYS A 21 11.22 30.26 34.60
N SER A 22 12.49 30.51 34.81
CA SER A 22 13.54 30.30 33.82
C SER A 22 13.36 28.90 33.30
N LYS A 23 13.01 28.77 32.02
CA LYS A 23 13.20 27.53 31.29
C LYS A 23 14.65 27.18 31.44
N LYS A 24 14.95 26.22 32.32
CA LYS A 24 16.28 25.61 32.44
C LYS A 24 16.64 25.12 31.04
N ASP A 25 17.74 25.64 30.52
CA ASP A 25 18.39 25.17 29.32
C ASP A 25 18.61 23.68 29.48
N ALA A 26 17.82 22.87 28.76
CA ALA A 26 18.01 21.43 28.71
C ALA A 26 19.39 21.18 28.09
N PRO A 27 20.25 20.39 28.71
CA PRO A 27 21.59 20.17 28.20
C PRO A 27 21.51 19.61 26.77
N LEU A 28 22.29 20.17 25.86
CA LEU A 28 22.36 19.83 24.43
C LEU A 28 22.41 18.30 24.18
N GLN A 29 22.99 17.56 25.10
CA GLN A 29 23.04 16.09 25.06
C GLN A 29 21.65 15.44 25.12
N ASN A 30 20.72 15.96 25.90
CA ASN A 30 19.36 15.43 25.98
C ASN A 30 18.61 15.75 24.69
N THR A 31 18.85 16.91 24.12
CA THR A 31 18.23 17.31 22.83
C THR A 31 18.69 16.40 21.71
N VAL A 32 19.99 16.10 21.59
CA VAL A 32 20.52 15.19 20.57
C VAL A 32 19.94 13.77 20.76
N ALA A 33 19.87 13.27 21.99
CA ALA A 33 19.30 11.96 22.28
C ALA A 33 17.80 11.88 21.94
N GLU A 34 17.05 12.94 22.15
CA GLU A 34 15.65 13.02 21.76
C GLU A 34 15.47 13.03 20.24
N TRP A 35 16.32 13.77 19.53
CA TRP A 35 16.32 13.78 18.06
C TRP A 35 16.67 12.43 17.46
N THR A 36 17.71 11.78 17.97
CA THR A 36 18.10 10.44 17.49
C THR A 36 17.01 9.42 17.75
N LYS A 37 16.33 9.45 18.89
CA LYS A 37 15.19 8.60 19.20
C LYS A 37 14.03 8.84 18.22
N SER A 38 13.71 10.10 17.96
CA SER A 38 12.62 10.46 17.04
C SER A 38 12.91 9.99 15.61
N ILE A 39 14.14 10.18 15.13
CA ILE A 39 14.61 9.71 13.82
C ILE A 39 14.57 8.18 13.76
N ALA A 40 15.00 7.47 14.81
CA ALA A 40 14.98 6.03 14.87
C ALA A 40 13.53 5.48 14.80
N ILE A 41 12.60 6.09 15.53
CA ILE A 41 11.18 5.70 15.49
C ILE A 41 10.57 5.99 14.11
N ALA A 42 10.88 7.15 13.52
CA ALA A 42 10.40 7.49 12.18
C ALA A 42 10.95 6.55 11.11
N ALA A 43 12.23 6.19 11.18
CA ALA A 43 12.86 5.22 10.29
C ALA A 43 12.21 3.83 10.44
N LEU A 44 12.01 3.36 11.66
CA LEU A 44 11.37 2.08 11.94
C LEU A 44 9.95 2.05 11.38
N LEU A 45 9.16 3.11 11.62
CA LEU A 45 7.81 3.24 11.10
C LEU A 45 7.80 3.29 9.56
N PHE A 46 8.73 4.03 8.96
CA PHE A 46 8.89 4.10 7.51
C PHE A 46 9.20 2.72 6.91
N PHE A 47 10.15 1.99 7.47
CA PHE A 47 10.48 0.63 7.02
C PHE A 47 9.30 -0.32 7.19
N PHE A 48 8.56 -0.21 8.30
CA PHE A 48 7.36 -1.00 8.53
C PHE A 48 6.29 -0.72 7.46
N LEU A 49 5.93 0.54 7.24
CA LEU A 49 4.97 0.94 6.22
C LEU A 49 5.41 0.51 4.81
N ARG A 50 6.68 0.73 4.47
CA ARG A 50 7.25 0.33 3.18
C ARG A 50 7.23 -1.17 2.96
N SER A 51 7.48 -1.95 4.01
CA SER A 51 7.53 -3.42 3.92
C SER A 51 6.14 -4.06 3.83
N PHE A 52 5.15 -3.52 4.55
CA PHE A 52 3.85 -4.17 4.72
C PHE A 52 2.73 -3.59 3.88
N LEU A 53 2.74 -2.28 3.61
CA LEU A 53 1.60 -1.60 3.02
C LEU A 53 1.75 -1.33 1.53
N VAL A 54 2.92 -0.88 1.09
CA VAL A 54 3.08 -0.35 -0.26
C VAL A 54 4.32 -0.91 -0.93
N GLN A 55 4.13 -1.50 -2.10
CA GLN A 55 5.21 -1.91 -2.98
C GLN A 55 5.04 -1.28 -4.36
N THR A 56 6.14 -0.77 -4.92
CA THR A 56 6.16 -0.17 -6.25
C THR A 56 6.83 -1.11 -7.24
N PHE A 57 6.25 -1.21 -8.43
CA PHE A 57 6.78 -1.99 -9.55
C PHE A 57 6.73 -1.15 -10.81
N VAL A 58 7.59 -1.46 -11.77
CA VAL A 58 7.54 -0.92 -13.13
C VAL A 58 7.07 -2.02 -14.06
N ILE A 59 6.12 -1.70 -14.93
CA ILE A 59 5.61 -2.62 -15.95
C ILE A 59 6.69 -2.83 -17.00
N THR A 60 7.07 -4.08 -17.21
CA THR A 60 8.09 -4.47 -18.19
C THR A 60 7.53 -5.24 -19.39
N SER A 61 6.26 -5.63 -19.38
CA SER A 61 5.63 -6.40 -20.45
C SER A 61 4.30 -5.83 -20.88
N GLY A 62 3.97 -5.94 -22.17
CA GLY A 62 2.75 -5.42 -22.78
C GLY A 62 1.49 -6.27 -22.57
N SER A 63 1.53 -7.31 -21.74
CA SER A 63 0.37 -8.22 -21.57
C SER A 63 -0.89 -7.58 -20.96
N MET A 64 -0.80 -6.33 -20.53
CA MET A 64 -1.88 -5.53 -19.96
C MET A 64 -2.04 -4.16 -20.64
N GLU A 65 -1.60 -4.02 -21.90
CA GLU A 65 -1.44 -2.73 -22.58
C GLU A 65 -2.66 -1.84 -22.58
N GLU A 66 -3.87 -2.37 -22.72
CA GLU A 66 -5.09 -1.54 -22.70
C GLU A 66 -5.42 -0.98 -21.29
N THR A 67 -4.79 -1.52 -20.26
CA THR A 67 -4.99 -1.09 -18.87
C THR A 67 -3.72 -0.45 -18.29
N LEU A 68 -2.55 -0.99 -18.62
CA LEU A 68 -1.24 -0.61 -18.06
C LEU A 68 -0.19 -0.64 -19.17
N LEU A 69 0.51 0.47 -19.35
CA LEU A 69 1.54 0.59 -20.37
C LEU A 69 2.91 0.14 -19.86
N VAL A 70 3.75 -0.34 -20.79
CA VAL A 70 5.16 -0.62 -20.47
C VAL A 70 5.85 0.67 -20.04
N GLY A 71 6.51 0.64 -18.88
CA GLY A 71 7.13 1.80 -18.25
C GLY A 71 6.29 2.45 -17.15
N ASP A 72 5.00 2.11 -17.03
CA ASP A 72 4.17 2.62 -15.93
C ASP A 72 4.68 2.15 -14.57
N MET A 73 4.60 3.05 -13.60
CA MET A 73 4.92 2.73 -12.20
C MET A 73 3.64 2.39 -11.44
N LEU A 74 3.55 1.17 -10.98
CA LEU A 74 2.44 0.68 -10.16
C LEU A 74 2.74 0.81 -8.68
N MET A 75 1.73 1.25 -7.93
CA MET A 75 1.72 1.19 -6.49
C MET A 75 0.74 0.11 -6.04
N VAL A 76 1.25 -0.95 -5.45
CA VAL A 76 0.46 -2.11 -5.04
C VAL A 76 0.18 -2.05 -3.54
N ASN A 77 -1.09 -2.14 -3.18
CA ASN A 77 -1.53 -2.25 -1.80
C ASN A 77 -1.47 -3.72 -1.34
N ARG A 78 -0.38 -4.06 -0.67
CA ARG A 78 -0.16 -5.43 -0.16
C ARG A 78 -1.09 -5.82 0.97
N ALA A 79 -1.51 -4.86 1.79
CA ALA A 79 -2.39 -5.12 2.93
C ALA A 79 -3.79 -5.58 2.49
N SER A 80 -4.20 -5.29 1.24
CA SER A 80 -5.51 -5.68 0.73
C SER A 80 -5.71 -7.19 0.71
N ILE A 81 -4.78 -7.93 0.13
CA ILE A 81 -4.89 -9.39 -0.10
C ILE A 81 -4.12 -10.17 0.98
N GLY A 82 -3.26 -9.51 1.70
CA GLY A 82 -2.39 -10.09 2.71
C GLY A 82 -0.91 -9.96 2.36
N SER A 83 -0.09 -10.01 3.37
CA SER A 83 1.34 -9.77 3.27
C SER A 83 2.13 -10.82 4.02
N HIS A 84 3.26 -11.24 3.47
CA HIS A 84 4.24 -12.02 4.21
C HIS A 84 5.05 -11.11 5.13
N ILE A 85 5.29 -11.56 6.36
CA ILE A 85 6.24 -10.90 7.25
C ILE A 85 7.65 -11.22 6.72
N PRO A 86 8.48 -10.21 6.41
CA PRO A 86 9.85 -10.44 5.97
C PRO A 86 10.60 -11.35 6.94
N PHE A 87 11.39 -12.29 6.41
CA PHE A 87 12.19 -13.26 7.16
C PHE A 87 11.41 -14.29 7.99
N THR A 88 10.09 -14.44 7.77
CA THR A 88 9.26 -15.45 8.41
C THR A 88 8.29 -16.07 7.42
N ASP A 89 7.81 -17.28 7.70
CA ASP A 89 6.75 -17.93 6.91
C ASP A 89 5.34 -17.50 7.33
N VAL A 90 5.25 -16.49 8.20
CA VAL A 90 3.96 -16.01 8.70
C VAL A 90 3.32 -15.08 7.68
N ARG A 91 2.08 -15.40 7.31
CA ARG A 91 1.24 -14.58 6.45
C ARG A 91 0.20 -13.83 7.25
N ILE A 92 0.17 -12.52 7.10
CA ILE A 92 -0.90 -11.67 7.65
C ILE A 92 -2.06 -11.72 6.66
N PRO A 93 -3.27 -12.12 7.08
CA PRO A 93 -4.44 -12.10 6.19
C PRO A 93 -4.77 -10.68 5.74
N GLY A 94 -5.22 -10.54 4.50
CA GLY A 94 -5.71 -9.27 3.97
C GLY A 94 -7.10 -8.92 4.51
N TYR A 95 -7.50 -7.67 4.31
CA TYR A 95 -8.83 -7.20 4.67
C TYR A 95 -9.85 -7.32 3.52
N SER A 96 -9.40 -7.71 2.33
CA SER A 96 -10.24 -7.81 1.12
C SER A 96 -10.00 -9.14 0.41
N THR A 97 -11.06 -9.69 -0.17
CA THR A 97 -11.01 -10.81 -1.09
C THR A 97 -10.98 -10.30 -2.53
N PRO A 98 -10.10 -10.83 -3.40
CA PRO A 98 -10.09 -10.48 -4.81
C PRO A 98 -11.43 -10.79 -5.47
N LYS A 99 -11.82 -9.94 -6.42
CA LYS A 99 -13.04 -10.09 -7.22
C LYS A 99 -12.66 -10.32 -8.68
N ARG A 100 -13.56 -10.92 -9.44
CA ARG A 100 -13.40 -11.02 -10.89
C ARG A 100 -13.25 -9.63 -11.50
N GLY A 101 -12.28 -9.48 -12.39
CA GLY A 101 -11.92 -8.20 -13.00
C GLY A 101 -10.78 -7.46 -12.30
N ASP A 102 -10.45 -7.80 -11.05
CA ASP A 102 -9.35 -7.16 -10.33
C ASP A 102 -8.00 -7.45 -11.00
N VAL A 103 -7.14 -6.44 -10.99
CA VAL A 103 -5.75 -6.57 -11.44
C VAL A 103 -4.89 -6.98 -10.24
N LEU A 104 -4.24 -8.12 -10.36
CA LEU A 104 -3.43 -8.71 -9.30
C LEU A 104 -1.95 -8.72 -9.68
N VAL A 105 -1.11 -8.51 -8.67
CA VAL A 105 0.33 -8.73 -8.75
C VAL A 105 0.68 -9.93 -7.91
N PHE A 106 1.36 -10.91 -8.50
CA PHE A 106 1.71 -12.16 -7.82
C PHE A 106 3.06 -12.71 -8.27
N ASP A 107 3.60 -13.60 -7.48
CA ASP A 107 4.84 -14.31 -7.77
C ASP A 107 4.51 -15.61 -8.53
N PRO A 108 5.09 -15.84 -9.73
CA PRO A 108 4.91 -17.10 -10.41
C PRO A 108 5.59 -18.23 -9.62
N PRO A 109 4.99 -19.45 -9.60
CA PRO A 109 5.47 -20.55 -8.77
C PRO A 109 6.85 -21.09 -9.17
N HIS A 110 7.33 -20.73 -10.36
CA HIS A 110 8.61 -21.24 -10.89
C HIS A 110 9.73 -20.20 -10.93
N GLU A 111 9.42 -18.91 -10.62
CA GLU A 111 10.39 -17.84 -10.75
C GLU A 111 10.10 -16.72 -9.72
N GLU A 112 10.67 -16.84 -8.54
CA GLU A 112 10.43 -15.96 -7.42
C GLU A 112 10.94 -14.50 -7.63
N THR A 113 11.85 -14.31 -8.58
CA THR A 113 12.40 -12.98 -8.88
C THR A 113 11.51 -12.13 -9.78
N LEU A 114 10.57 -12.75 -10.48
CA LEU A 114 9.66 -12.11 -11.41
C LEU A 114 8.33 -11.78 -10.72
N LYS A 115 7.80 -10.58 -10.98
CA LYS A 115 6.43 -10.23 -10.58
C LYS A 115 5.54 -10.19 -11.81
N LEU A 116 4.45 -10.92 -11.76
CA LEU A 116 3.44 -10.91 -12.82
C LEU A 116 2.26 -10.03 -12.43
N VAL A 117 1.79 -9.28 -13.42
CA VAL A 117 0.57 -8.47 -13.31
C VAL A 117 -0.46 -9.06 -14.29
N LYS A 118 -1.59 -9.54 -13.78
CA LYS A 118 -2.66 -10.13 -14.58
C LYS A 118 -4.02 -9.76 -14.01
N ARG A 119 -5.04 -9.84 -14.87
CA ARG A 119 -6.44 -9.67 -14.47
C ARG A 119 -7.02 -11.00 -14.01
N LEU A 120 -7.74 -10.97 -12.90
CA LEU A 120 -8.44 -12.14 -12.37
C LEU A 120 -9.74 -12.36 -13.17
N VAL A 121 -9.79 -13.42 -13.94
CA VAL A 121 -10.96 -13.76 -14.77
C VAL A 121 -11.75 -14.94 -14.22
N GLY A 122 -11.13 -15.85 -13.50
CA GLY A 122 -11.78 -17.01 -12.87
C GLY A 122 -11.69 -16.96 -11.35
N MET A 123 -12.73 -17.40 -10.70
CA MET A 123 -12.80 -17.55 -9.24
C MET A 123 -12.75 -19.05 -8.86
N PRO A 124 -12.41 -19.39 -7.62
CA PRO A 124 -12.47 -20.79 -7.17
C PRO A 124 -13.86 -21.40 -7.41
N GLY A 125 -13.89 -22.55 -8.08
CA GLY A 125 -15.12 -23.25 -8.46
C GLY A 125 -15.68 -22.89 -9.83
N ASP A 126 -15.09 -21.92 -10.54
CA ASP A 126 -15.50 -21.62 -11.90
C ASP A 126 -14.95 -22.62 -12.92
N THR A 127 -15.75 -22.89 -13.94
CA THR A 127 -15.33 -23.58 -15.16
C THR A 127 -15.02 -22.54 -16.24
N LEU A 128 -13.79 -22.55 -16.74
CA LEU A 128 -13.36 -21.64 -17.79
C LEU A 128 -13.26 -22.38 -19.12
N SER A 129 -13.80 -21.78 -20.17
CA SER A 129 -13.61 -22.27 -21.54
C SER A 129 -13.39 -21.11 -22.50
N MET A 130 -12.63 -21.34 -23.55
CA MET A 130 -12.40 -20.34 -24.59
C MET A 130 -12.92 -20.87 -25.93
N LYS A 131 -13.80 -20.11 -26.55
CA LYS A 131 -14.39 -20.44 -27.87
C LYS A 131 -14.35 -19.19 -28.75
N ASN A 132 -13.77 -19.32 -29.93
CA ASN A 132 -13.70 -18.21 -30.90
C ASN A 132 -13.15 -16.90 -30.28
N ARG A 133 -12.08 -16.99 -29.49
CA ARG A 133 -11.43 -15.85 -28.80
C ARG A 133 -12.30 -15.18 -27.72
N ALA A 134 -13.44 -15.71 -27.38
CA ALA A 134 -14.26 -15.27 -26.27
C ALA A 134 -14.06 -16.20 -25.06
N LEU A 135 -13.85 -15.62 -23.90
CA LEU A 135 -13.77 -16.36 -22.65
C LEU A 135 -15.18 -16.60 -22.10
N TYR A 136 -15.44 -17.84 -21.74
CA TYR A 136 -16.67 -18.26 -21.07
C TYR A 136 -16.36 -18.66 -19.65
N VAL A 137 -17.21 -18.25 -18.75
CA VAL A 137 -17.15 -18.63 -17.34
C VAL A 137 -18.46 -19.28 -16.98
N ASN A 138 -18.44 -20.55 -16.59
CA ASN A 138 -19.64 -21.35 -16.31
C ASN A 138 -20.64 -21.33 -17.47
N ASP A 139 -20.12 -21.48 -18.72
CA ASP A 139 -20.85 -21.46 -19.98
C ASP A 139 -21.47 -20.11 -20.36
N GLU A 140 -21.23 -19.05 -19.60
CA GLU A 140 -21.67 -17.69 -19.93
C GLU A 140 -20.49 -16.87 -20.47
N ALA A 141 -20.70 -16.18 -21.60
CA ALA A 141 -19.65 -15.36 -22.21
C ALA A 141 -19.29 -14.17 -21.29
N LEU A 142 -18.01 -14.04 -20.98
CA LEU A 142 -17.52 -12.90 -20.19
C LEU A 142 -17.42 -11.67 -21.08
N ASP A 143 -18.02 -10.57 -20.65
CA ASP A 143 -17.84 -9.26 -21.29
C ASP A 143 -16.46 -8.69 -20.87
N GLU A 144 -15.58 -8.54 -21.86
CA GLU A 144 -14.20 -8.12 -21.64
C GLU A 144 -13.85 -6.86 -22.47
N PRO A 145 -14.35 -5.68 -22.09
CA PRO A 145 -14.15 -4.43 -22.85
C PRO A 145 -12.67 -3.97 -22.89
N TYR A 146 -11.84 -4.59 -22.10
CA TYR A 146 -10.40 -4.34 -22.01
C TYR A 146 -9.56 -5.25 -22.93
N LEU A 147 -10.17 -6.12 -23.71
CA LEU A 147 -9.46 -6.99 -24.65
C LEU A 147 -9.09 -6.24 -25.92
N LYS A 148 -7.83 -6.44 -26.33
CA LYS A 148 -7.36 -6.05 -27.65
C LYS A 148 -6.95 -7.29 -28.43
N HIS A 149 -7.56 -7.47 -29.58
CA HIS A 149 -7.16 -8.49 -30.53
C HIS A 149 -6.06 -7.91 -31.43
N SER A 150 -4.79 -8.22 -31.14
CA SER A 150 -3.65 -7.72 -31.90
C SER A 150 -3.46 -8.44 -33.23
N ASP A 151 -3.88 -9.69 -33.32
CA ASP A 151 -3.71 -10.53 -34.51
C ASP A 151 -5.06 -10.85 -35.17
N VAL A 152 -5.08 -10.70 -36.49
CA VAL A 152 -6.26 -11.01 -37.32
C VAL A 152 -6.36 -12.50 -37.58
N ALA A 153 -5.25 -13.27 -37.45
CA ALA A 153 -5.23 -14.70 -37.69
C ALA A 153 -5.86 -15.50 -36.54
N ASP A 154 -6.74 -16.41 -36.90
CA ASP A 154 -7.33 -17.38 -35.95
C ASP A 154 -6.36 -18.49 -35.57
N GLU A 155 -5.08 -18.33 -35.88
CA GLU A 155 -4.08 -19.31 -35.59
C GLU A 155 -3.72 -19.31 -34.11
N MET A 156 -3.86 -20.47 -33.50
CA MET A 156 -3.44 -20.68 -32.11
C MET A 156 -1.92 -20.54 -32.03
N HIS A 157 -1.46 -19.69 -31.11
CA HIS A 157 -0.02 -19.53 -30.93
C HIS A 157 0.60 -20.87 -30.52
N PRO A 158 1.74 -21.28 -31.10
CA PRO A 158 2.36 -22.58 -30.83
C PRO A 158 2.60 -22.89 -29.34
N TRP A 159 2.78 -21.87 -28.53
CA TRP A 159 2.95 -21.98 -27.08
C TRP A 159 1.65 -22.22 -26.30
N MET A 160 0.50 -22.18 -26.98
CA MET A 160 -0.83 -22.38 -26.39
C MET A 160 -1.44 -23.74 -26.77
N VAL A 161 -0.68 -24.63 -27.41
CA VAL A 161 -1.13 -25.99 -27.81
C VAL A 161 -1.66 -26.79 -26.62
N TRP A 162 -1.08 -26.57 -25.42
CA TRP A 162 -1.55 -27.20 -24.19
C TRP A 162 -2.98 -26.78 -23.81
N GLN A 163 -3.47 -25.62 -24.25
CA GLN A 163 -4.82 -25.18 -23.96
C GLN A 163 -5.88 -25.94 -24.76
N THR A 164 -5.52 -26.50 -25.94
CA THR A 164 -6.42 -27.36 -26.70
C THR A 164 -6.70 -28.69 -26.03
N GLU A 165 -5.76 -29.24 -25.29
CA GLU A 165 -5.93 -30.52 -24.57
C GLU A 165 -6.83 -30.38 -23.33
N PHE A 166 -6.82 -29.19 -22.69
CA PHE A 166 -7.59 -28.94 -21.47
C PHE A 166 -8.92 -28.21 -21.70
N LEU A 167 -9.10 -27.57 -22.85
CA LEU A 167 -10.27 -26.77 -23.18
C LEU A 167 -11.20 -27.42 -24.22
N LEU A 168 -10.88 -28.61 -24.69
CA LEU A 168 -11.77 -29.36 -25.56
C LEU A 168 -12.93 -29.94 -24.76
N PRO A 169 -14.17 -29.84 -25.30
CA PRO A 169 -15.40 -30.22 -24.64
C PRO A 169 -15.47 -31.68 -24.27
#